data_77e3c77e621df0aab89421377231428d
#
_entry.id   77e3c77e621df0aab89421377231428d
#
_cell.length_a   1.000
_cell.length_b   1.000
_cell.length_c   1.000
_cell.angle_alpha   90.00
_cell.angle_beta   90.00
_cell.angle_gamma   90.00
#
_symmetry.space_group_name_H-M   'P 1'
#
loop_
_entity.id
_entity.type
_entity.pdbx_description
1 polymer ?
#
loop_
_entity_poly.entity_id
_entity_poly.type
_entity_poly.pdbx_seq_one_letter_code
_entity_poly.pdbx_strand_id
1 'polypeptide(L)'
;YLLYRTYHGCAVPTHTQLASIAAWNDDAHAAENRALYRQKFAAVLPILAPVLDVAAPEAAFYLWPRLNGDDADFARELYARKNVLTLPGSYLARAGRGGNPGHGRLRISLVPGVAECTDAAQRIRDFVENT
;
A
#
# COMPACT_ATOMS: atom_id res chain seq x y z
N TYR A 1 13.81 -6.93 -24.61
CA TYR A 1 12.41 -6.59 -24.36
C TYR A 1 11.59 -6.50 -25.65
N LEU A 2 12.02 -5.73 -26.64
CA LEU A 2 11.30 -5.57 -27.91
C LEU A 2 11.08 -6.90 -28.65
N LEU A 3 12.11 -7.74 -28.75
CA LEU A 3 12.01 -9.07 -29.35
C LEU A 3 11.01 -9.96 -28.61
N TYR A 4 11.02 -9.92 -27.27
CA TYR A 4 10.05 -10.64 -26.46
C TYR A 4 8.62 -10.16 -26.73
N ARG A 5 8.40 -8.85 -26.77
CA ARG A 5 7.08 -8.24 -27.01
C ARG A 5 6.55 -8.54 -28.42
N THR A 6 7.41 -8.77 -29.40
CA THR A 6 7.01 -9.12 -30.77
C THR A 6 6.19 -10.43 -30.81
N TYR A 7 6.51 -11.36 -29.91
CA TYR A 7 5.88 -12.69 -29.89
C TYR A 7 4.94 -12.89 -28.69
N HIS A 8 5.04 -12.07 -27.65
CA HIS A 8 4.26 -12.15 -26.43
C HIS A 8 3.46 -10.88 -26.21
N GLY A 9 2.21 -10.96 -26.49
CA GLY A 9 1.25 -9.88 -26.36
C GLY A 9 0.72 -9.44 -27.72
N CYS A 10 -0.52 -9.03 -27.73
CA CYS A 10 -1.19 -8.47 -28.90
C CYS A 10 -1.34 -6.95 -28.77
N ALA A 11 -1.71 -6.29 -29.85
CA ALA A 11 -2.10 -4.89 -29.81
C ALA A 11 -3.31 -4.71 -28.89
N VAL A 12 -3.32 -3.61 -28.15
CA VAL A 12 -4.45 -3.24 -27.29
C VAL A 12 -5.70 -3.05 -28.16
N PRO A 13 -6.85 -3.66 -27.85
CA PRO A 13 -8.09 -3.50 -28.61
C PRO A 13 -8.50 -2.02 -28.74
N THR A 14 -9.11 -1.65 -29.85
CA THR A 14 -9.44 -0.24 -30.18
C THR A 14 -10.28 0.43 -29.10
N HIS A 15 -11.31 -0.26 -28.56
CA HIS A 15 -12.14 0.30 -27.49
C HIS A 15 -11.33 0.59 -26.21
N THR A 16 -10.36 -0.24 -25.89
CA THR A 16 -9.44 0.00 -24.76
C THR A 16 -8.51 1.19 -25.04
N GLN A 17 -8.04 1.35 -26.29
CA GLN A 17 -7.24 2.53 -26.67
C GLN A 17 -8.04 3.81 -26.53
N LEU A 18 -9.30 3.83 -27.00
CA LEU A 18 -10.18 4.99 -26.87
C LEU A 18 -10.49 5.33 -25.41
N ALA A 19 -10.75 4.32 -24.57
CA ALA A 19 -10.95 4.52 -23.14
C ALA A 19 -9.67 5.05 -22.45
N SER A 20 -8.50 4.56 -22.84
CA SER A 20 -7.21 5.05 -22.33
C SER A 20 -6.97 6.51 -22.71
N ILE A 21 -7.27 6.91 -23.95
CA ILE A 21 -7.15 8.32 -24.40
C ILE A 21 -8.05 9.21 -23.53
N ALA A 22 -9.30 8.82 -23.28
CA ALA A 22 -10.21 9.59 -22.43
C ALA A 22 -9.67 9.70 -21.00
N ALA A 23 -9.18 8.62 -20.42
CA ALA A 23 -8.62 8.60 -19.07
C ALA A 23 -7.34 9.46 -18.94
N TRP A 24 -6.46 9.43 -19.93
CA TRP A 24 -5.23 10.24 -19.94
C TRP A 24 -5.49 11.74 -20.13
N ASN A 25 -6.63 12.11 -20.71
CA ASN A 25 -7.05 13.50 -20.88
C ASN A 25 -7.86 14.04 -19.70
N ASP A 26 -8.10 13.23 -18.66
CA ASP A 26 -8.83 13.63 -17.44
C ASP A 26 -7.87 13.97 -16.29
N ASP A 27 -7.27 15.15 -16.35
CA ASP A 27 -6.39 15.65 -15.29
C ASP A 27 -7.16 16.02 -14.00
N ALA A 28 -8.43 16.37 -14.10
CA ALA A 28 -9.27 16.73 -12.96
C ALA A 28 -9.44 15.55 -12.02
N HIS A 29 -9.82 14.38 -12.54
CA HIS A 29 -9.92 13.13 -11.79
C HIS A 29 -8.60 12.78 -11.06
N ALA A 30 -7.47 12.90 -11.75
CA ALA A 30 -6.17 12.63 -11.16
C ALA A 30 -5.81 13.60 -10.03
N ALA A 31 -6.15 14.89 -10.18
CA ALA A 31 -5.92 15.91 -9.16
C ALA A 31 -6.78 15.68 -7.91
N GLU A 32 -8.06 15.35 -8.09
CA GLU A 32 -8.98 15.00 -7.00
C GLU A 32 -8.50 13.78 -6.22
N ASN A 33 -8.13 12.71 -6.92
CA ASN A 33 -7.63 11.50 -6.29
C ASN A 33 -6.35 11.76 -5.48
N ARG A 34 -5.41 12.56 -6.01
CA ARG A 34 -4.21 12.98 -5.26
C ARG A 34 -4.55 13.78 -4.00
N ALA A 35 -5.57 14.64 -4.06
CA ALA A 35 -6.03 15.41 -2.92
C ALA A 35 -6.61 14.51 -1.82
N LEU A 36 -7.42 13.51 -2.19
CA LEU A 36 -7.97 12.52 -1.27
C LEU A 36 -6.86 11.70 -0.57
N TYR A 37 -5.85 11.24 -1.31
CA TYR A 37 -4.74 10.50 -0.69
C TYR A 37 -3.89 11.37 0.23
N ARG A 38 -3.65 12.64 -0.10
CA ARG A 38 -2.98 13.57 0.82
C ARG A 38 -3.72 13.71 2.15
N GLN A 39 -5.06 13.78 2.12
CA GLN A 39 -5.88 13.82 3.34
C GLN A 39 -5.73 12.53 4.16
N LYS A 40 -5.74 11.37 3.52
CA LYS A 40 -5.56 10.08 4.19
C LYS A 40 -4.19 9.97 4.86
N PHE A 41 -3.11 10.32 4.15
CA PHE A 41 -1.77 10.33 4.73
C PHE A 41 -1.66 11.32 5.90
N ALA A 42 -2.22 12.52 5.77
CA ALA A 42 -2.21 13.52 6.83
C ALA A 42 -2.96 13.07 8.08
N ALA A 43 -4.04 12.29 7.93
CA ALA A 43 -4.80 11.74 9.05
C ALA A 43 -4.12 10.54 9.72
N VAL A 44 -3.52 9.64 8.94
CA VAL A 44 -3.02 8.35 9.42
C VAL A 44 -1.60 8.43 9.97
N LEU A 45 -0.71 9.18 9.34
CA LEU A 45 0.71 9.24 9.74
C LEU A 45 0.93 9.71 11.19
N PRO A 46 0.26 10.76 11.70
CA PRO A 46 0.42 11.17 13.09
C PRO A 46 0.02 10.10 14.12
N ILE A 47 -0.84 9.15 13.72
CA ILE A 47 -1.27 8.04 14.58
C ILE A 47 -0.23 6.92 14.58
N LEU A 48 0.33 6.59 13.40
CA LEU A 48 1.22 5.43 13.25
C LEU A 48 2.70 5.74 13.47
N ALA A 49 3.18 6.92 13.12
CA ALA A 49 4.61 7.26 13.23
C ALA A 49 5.17 7.20 14.66
N PRO A 50 4.40 7.45 15.74
CA PRO A 50 4.90 7.26 17.11
C PRO A 50 5.18 5.79 17.48
N VAL A 51 4.55 4.82 16.81
CA VAL A 51 4.59 3.40 17.18
C VAL A 51 5.19 2.49 16.11
N LEU A 52 5.37 2.98 14.89
CA LEU A 52 5.95 2.26 13.75
C LEU A 52 7.01 3.13 13.06
N ASP A 53 8.07 2.50 12.57
CA ASP A 53 9.04 3.16 11.67
C ASP A 53 8.40 3.35 10.28
N VAL A 54 7.70 4.48 10.10
CA VAL A 54 6.95 4.81 8.89
C VAL A 54 7.06 6.30 8.56
N ALA A 55 7.18 6.60 7.28
CA ALA A 55 7.17 7.96 6.73
C ALA A 55 6.21 8.06 5.55
N ALA A 56 5.88 9.30 5.17
CA ALA A 56 5.12 9.57 3.95
C ALA A 56 5.91 9.07 2.73
N PRO A 57 5.32 8.27 1.84
CA PRO A 57 5.96 7.89 0.61
C PRO A 57 5.98 9.09 -0.37
N GLU A 58 7.00 9.14 -1.24
CA GLU A 58 7.06 10.14 -2.33
C GLU A 58 5.90 9.97 -3.32
N ALA A 59 5.53 8.72 -3.59
CA ALA A 59 4.37 8.35 -4.40
C ALA A 59 3.87 6.98 -3.92
N ALA A 60 2.59 6.82 -3.70
CA ALA A 60 1.88 5.55 -3.49
C ALA A 60 0.48 5.82 -2.93
N PHE A 61 -0.28 4.75 -2.75
CA PHE A 61 -1.55 4.73 -2.04
C PHE A 61 -1.50 3.85 -0.77
N TYR A 62 -0.29 3.51 -0.31
CA TYR A 62 -0.05 2.68 0.87
C TYR A 62 1.14 3.19 1.68
N LEU A 63 1.20 2.80 2.95
CA LEU A 63 2.36 2.93 3.82
C LEU A 63 3.17 1.63 3.82
N TRP A 64 4.50 1.77 4.06
CA TRP A 64 5.44 0.65 4.05
C TRP A 64 6.33 0.65 5.31
N PRO A 65 5.71 0.54 6.52
CA PRO A 65 6.47 0.56 7.77
C PRO A 65 7.43 -0.62 7.88
N ARG A 66 8.49 -0.38 8.65
CA ARG A 66 9.37 -1.44 9.13
C ARG A 66 8.84 -1.95 10.47
N LEU A 67 8.94 -3.26 10.68
CA LEU A 67 8.57 -3.95 11.90
C LEU A 67 9.81 -4.49 12.60
N ASN A 68 9.74 -4.61 13.93
CA ASN A 68 10.70 -5.34 14.74
C ASN A 68 10.19 -6.79 14.91
N GLY A 69 10.42 -7.65 13.91
CA GLY A 69 9.98 -9.04 13.97
C GLY A 69 9.46 -9.59 12.63
N ASP A 70 8.78 -10.72 12.70
CA ASP A 70 8.20 -11.38 11.53
C ASP A 70 6.95 -10.66 11.04
N ASP A 71 6.93 -10.30 9.77
CA ASP A 71 5.86 -9.54 9.16
C ASP A 71 4.58 -10.36 8.92
N ALA A 72 4.72 -11.67 8.69
CA ALA A 72 3.58 -12.56 8.51
C ALA A 72 2.87 -12.84 9.84
N ASP A 73 3.64 -13.06 10.90
CA ASP A 73 3.11 -13.25 12.24
C ASP A 73 2.43 -11.97 12.74
N PHE A 74 3.06 -10.81 12.55
CA PHE A 74 2.46 -9.52 12.90
C PHE A 74 1.11 -9.30 12.19
N ALA A 75 1.05 -9.52 10.87
CA ALA A 75 -0.17 -9.33 10.09
C ALA A 75 -1.29 -10.30 10.54
N ARG A 76 -0.95 -11.55 10.85
CA ARG A 76 -1.90 -12.55 11.33
C ARG A 76 -2.49 -12.16 12.69
N GLU A 77 -1.64 -11.78 13.65
CA GLU A 77 -2.08 -11.37 14.99
C GLU A 77 -2.89 -10.06 14.96
N LEU A 78 -2.47 -9.09 14.15
CA LEU A 78 -3.22 -7.86 13.94
C LEU A 78 -4.62 -8.14 13.42
N TYR A 79 -4.74 -9.02 12.42
CA TYR A 79 -6.04 -9.42 11.89
C TYR A 79 -6.90 -10.14 12.95
N ALA A 80 -6.33 -11.12 13.64
CA ALA A 80 -7.04 -11.91 14.65
C ALA A 80 -7.55 -11.06 15.82
N ARG A 81 -6.74 -10.10 16.30
CA ARG A 81 -7.03 -9.31 17.51
C ARG A 81 -7.73 -8.00 17.24
N LYS A 82 -7.51 -7.38 16.07
CA LYS A 82 -7.99 -6.03 15.73
C LYS A 82 -8.83 -5.96 14.47
N ASN A 83 -9.00 -7.09 13.74
CA ASN A 83 -9.74 -7.15 12.47
C ASN A 83 -9.25 -6.11 11.44
N VAL A 84 -7.93 -5.93 11.36
CA VAL A 84 -7.28 -5.07 10.36
C VAL A 84 -6.44 -5.92 9.44
N LEU A 85 -6.83 -5.98 8.16
CA LEU A 85 -6.12 -6.74 7.14
C LEU A 85 -4.99 -5.91 6.55
N THR A 86 -3.77 -6.43 6.64
CA THR A 86 -2.57 -5.87 6.03
C THR A 86 -1.82 -6.94 5.26
N LEU A 87 -0.87 -6.56 4.43
CA LEU A 87 -0.13 -7.52 3.62
C LEU A 87 1.32 -7.59 4.07
N PRO A 88 1.81 -8.79 4.50
CA PRO A 88 3.22 -8.99 4.80
C PRO A 88 4.11 -8.68 3.61
N GLY A 89 5.19 -7.95 3.85
CA GLY A 89 6.13 -7.57 2.79
C GLY A 89 6.88 -8.76 2.23
N SER A 90 7.17 -9.76 3.06
CA SER A 90 7.81 -11.02 2.64
C SER A 90 7.02 -11.75 1.55
N TYR A 91 5.70 -11.59 1.49
CA TYR A 91 4.84 -12.20 0.44
C TYR A 91 4.89 -11.45 -0.89
N LEU A 92 5.34 -10.19 -0.89
CA LEU A 92 5.44 -9.33 -2.07
C LEU A 92 6.80 -9.41 -2.75
N ALA A 93 7.77 -10.04 -2.13
CA ALA A 93 9.15 -10.11 -2.60
C ALA A 93 9.64 -11.56 -2.69
N ARG A 94 10.71 -11.76 -3.43
CA ARG A 94 11.40 -13.05 -3.53
C ARG A 94 12.75 -12.96 -2.85
N ALA A 95 13.12 -14.02 -2.15
CA ALA A 95 14.46 -14.15 -1.59
C ALA A 95 15.52 -14.18 -2.70
N GLY A 96 16.52 -13.33 -2.57
CA GLY A 96 17.70 -13.26 -3.42
C GLY A 96 18.96 -13.52 -2.61
N ARG A 97 20.14 -13.19 -3.17
CA ARG A 97 21.43 -13.37 -2.48
C ARG A 97 21.53 -12.60 -1.15
N GLY A 98 20.78 -11.50 -0.99
CA GLY A 98 20.72 -10.68 0.23
C GLY A 98 19.53 -10.97 1.15
N GLY A 99 18.83 -12.09 0.95
CA GLY A 99 17.60 -12.42 1.68
C GLY A 99 16.34 -11.91 0.97
N ASN A 100 15.21 -11.89 1.68
CA ASN A 100 13.94 -11.35 1.18
C ASN A 100 13.84 -9.87 1.54
N PRO A 101 13.86 -8.94 0.56
CA PRO A 101 13.83 -7.50 0.82
C PRO A 101 12.51 -6.99 1.43
N GLY A 102 11.45 -7.78 1.37
CA GLY A 102 10.17 -7.48 1.99
C GLY A 102 10.05 -7.95 3.45
N HIS A 103 11.00 -8.76 3.94
CA HIS A 103 10.96 -9.25 5.30
C HIS A 103 11.04 -8.12 6.33
N GLY A 104 10.23 -8.23 7.39
CA GLY A 104 10.10 -7.18 8.40
C GLY A 104 9.44 -5.89 7.88
N ARG A 105 8.64 -5.99 6.81
CA ARG A 105 7.87 -4.88 6.25
C ARG A 105 6.40 -5.22 6.19
N LEU A 106 5.56 -4.19 6.27
CA LEU A 106 4.11 -4.36 6.17
C LEU A 106 3.55 -3.39 5.14
N ARG A 107 2.64 -3.84 4.27
CA ARG A 107 1.90 -2.94 3.38
C ARG A 107 0.55 -2.61 4.00
N ILE A 108 0.33 -1.33 4.29
CA ILE A 108 -0.93 -0.79 4.79
C ILE A 108 -1.53 0.09 3.69
N SER A 109 -2.53 -0.44 2.97
CA SER A 109 -3.17 0.28 1.86
C SER A 109 -4.25 1.23 2.36
N LEU A 110 -4.20 2.52 1.96
CA LEU A 110 -5.15 3.55 2.38
C LEU A 110 -6.30 3.70 1.36
N VAL A 111 -6.85 2.57 0.89
CA VAL A 111 -7.94 2.55 -0.11
C VAL A 111 -9.28 3.03 0.46
N PRO A 112 -9.70 2.63 1.67
CA PRO A 112 -10.96 3.06 2.26
C PRO A 112 -11.05 4.58 2.49
N GLY A 113 -12.21 5.07 2.94
CA GLY A 113 -12.41 6.47 3.30
C GLY A 113 -11.49 6.94 4.44
N VAL A 114 -11.35 8.27 4.62
CA VAL A 114 -10.47 8.85 5.66
C VAL A 114 -10.84 8.34 7.05
N ALA A 115 -12.13 8.28 7.38
CA ALA A 115 -12.60 7.82 8.69
C ALA A 115 -12.23 6.36 8.97
N GLU A 116 -12.41 5.48 7.99
CA GLU A 116 -12.05 4.06 8.11
C GLU A 116 -10.54 3.86 8.20
N CYS A 117 -9.76 4.61 7.41
CA CYS A 117 -8.30 4.59 7.49
C CYS A 117 -7.81 5.06 8.87
N THR A 118 -8.45 6.09 9.44
CA THR A 118 -8.12 6.62 10.77
C THR A 118 -8.46 5.61 11.88
N ASP A 119 -9.64 4.98 11.82
CA ASP A 119 -10.05 3.95 12.76
C ASP A 119 -9.10 2.73 12.70
N ALA A 120 -8.76 2.26 11.48
CA ALA A 120 -7.80 1.18 11.31
C ALA A 120 -6.40 1.55 11.85
N ALA A 121 -5.94 2.78 11.62
CA ALA A 121 -4.67 3.26 12.17
C ALA A 121 -4.68 3.27 13.71
N GLN A 122 -5.78 3.69 14.34
CA GLN A 122 -5.91 3.65 15.79
C GLN A 122 -5.88 2.21 16.34
N ARG A 123 -6.54 1.28 15.68
CA ARG A 123 -6.49 -0.15 16.06
C ARG A 123 -5.08 -0.74 15.90
N ILE A 124 -4.34 -0.36 14.86
CA ILE A 124 -2.94 -0.77 14.69
C ILE A 124 -2.09 -0.20 15.82
N ARG A 125 -2.25 1.07 16.15
CA ARG A 125 -1.54 1.71 17.28
C ARG A 125 -1.83 0.98 18.58
N ASP A 126 -3.11 0.76 18.91
CA ASP A 126 -3.53 0.04 20.12
C ASP A 126 -2.98 -1.40 20.16
N PHE A 127 -2.81 -2.04 19.01
CA PHE A 127 -2.20 -3.35 18.92
C PHE A 127 -0.72 -3.30 19.27
N VAL A 128 0.02 -2.37 18.68
CA VAL A 128 1.47 -2.24 18.90
C VAL A 128 1.80 -1.82 20.35
N GLU A 129 1.00 -0.93 20.95
CA GLU A 129 1.21 -0.46 22.33
C GLU A 129 0.88 -1.54 23.38
N ASN A 130 0.10 -2.59 23.02
CA ASN A 130 -0.35 -3.66 23.94
C ASN A 130 0.23 -5.05 23.57
N THR A 131 1.30 -5.10 22.79
CA THR A 131 2.02 -6.31 22.43
C THR A 131 3.44 -6.25 22.95
#